data_d8a30060cf2804f1776f78d57710d654
#
_entry.id   d8a30060cf2804f1776f78d57710d654
#
_cell.length_a   1.000
_cell.length_b   1.000
_cell.length_c   1.000
_cell.angle_alpha   90.00
_cell.angle_beta   90.00
_cell.angle_gamma   90.00
#
_symmetry.space_group_name_H-M   'P 1'
#
loop_
_entity.id
_entity.type
_entity.pdbx_description
1 polymer ?
#
loop_
_entity_poly.entity_id
_entity_poly.type
_entity_poly.pdbx_seq_one_letter_code
_entity_poly.pdbx_strand_id
1 'polypeptide(L)'
;MSTYSARFGKVVRELKSTAVVSVNERFGDTKAPPAQVTALWDTGAYSSAISEKVVDALGLKPIASVRACGVSGWYDSPVFKIDLQLPNKIKITGLPVSLGKMVAADILIGMDVLSMSDFNFTNKGETVLSIRTPSEGDAPFVADTQEAARSGGGQYPFV
;
A
#
# COMPACT_ATOMS: atom_id res chain seq x y z
N MET A 1 11.74 2.97 -15.73
CA MET A 1 12.18 2.70 -14.34
C MET A 1 11.72 3.83 -13.44
N SER A 2 11.05 3.51 -12.34
CA SER A 2 10.62 4.49 -11.34
C SER A 2 11.15 4.07 -9.98
N THR A 3 11.77 4.99 -9.25
CA THR A 3 12.28 4.78 -7.90
C THR A 3 11.58 5.69 -6.91
N TYR A 4 11.43 5.21 -5.70
CA TYR A 4 10.87 5.97 -4.59
C TYR A 4 11.61 5.65 -3.30
N SER A 5 11.89 6.65 -2.50
CA SER A 5 12.38 6.47 -1.13
C SER A 5 11.59 7.32 -0.15
N ALA A 6 11.27 6.73 0.99
CA ALA A 6 10.71 7.43 2.14
C ALA A 6 11.68 7.36 3.33
N ARG A 7 11.95 8.52 3.93
CA ARG A 7 12.72 8.65 5.17
C ARG A 7 11.79 8.92 6.34
N PHE A 8 11.97 8.23 7.44
CA PHE A 8 11.05 8.31 8.60
C PHE A 8 11.59 9.18 9.74
N GLY A 9 12.84 9.70 9.64
CA GLY A 9 13.49 10.52 10.68
C GLY A 9 13.80 9.80 11.98
N LYS A 10 13.39 8.53 12.11
CA LYS A 10 13.64 7.61 13.22
C LYS A 10 13.48 6.18 12.76
N VAL A 11 13.94 5.22 13.55
CA VAL A 11 13.64 3.81 13.30
C VAL A 11 12.17 3.54 13.61
N VAL A 12 11.43 2.97 12.62
CA VAL A 12 10.02 2.64 12.73
C VAL A 12 9.79 1.14 12.66
N ARG A 13 8.64 0.68 13.14
CA ARG A 13 8.24 -0.74 13.11
C ARG A 13 7.17 -1.03 12.07
N GLU A 14 6.59 0.01 11.50
CA GLU A 14 5.61 -0.07 10.41
C GLU A 14 6.10 0.80 9.26
N LEU A 15 6.18 0.21 8.07
CA LEU A 15 6.56 0.94 6.86
C LEU A 15 5.31 1.53 6.24
N LYS A 16 5.12 2.84 6.40
CA LYS A 16 3.97 3.57 5.87
C LYS A 16 4.39 4.65 4.89
N SER A 17 3.57 4.87 3.88
CA SER A 17 3.72 5.98 2.94
C SER A 17 2.36 6.55 2.57
N THR A 18 2.35 7.70 1.93
CA THR A 18 1.15 8.19 1.25
C THR A 18 0.98 7.45 -0.07
N ALA A 19 -0.27 7.31 -0.50
CA ALA A 19 -0.63 6.83 -1.83
C ALA A 19 -1.93 7.50 -2.27
N VAL A 20 -2.30 7.34 -3.53
CA VAL A 20 -3.59 7.79 -4.06
C VAL A 20 -4.32 6.59 -4.62
N VAL A 21 -5.57 6.42 -4.21
CA VAL A 21 -6.47 5.39 -4.74
C VAL A 21 -7.55 6.06 -5.57
N SER A 22 -7.80 5.51 -6.74
CA SER A 22 -8.89 5.94 -7.61
C SER A 22 -9.70 4.74 -8.11
N VAL A 23 -10.94 5.03 -8.50
CA VAL A 23 -11.79 4.02 -9.14
C VAL A 23 -11.19 3.64 -10.48
N ASN A 24 -11.07 2.33 -10.74
CA ASN A 24 -10.69 1.88 -12.08
C ASN A 24 -11.86 2.06 -13.05
N GLU A 25 -11.63 2.72 -14.17
CA GLU A 25 -12.67 3.10 -15.14
C GLU A 25 -13.51 1.94 -15.70
N ARG A 26 -12.96 0.72 -15.70
CA ARG A 26 -13.66 -0.48 -16.17
C ARG A 26 -14.60 -1.09 -15.12
N PHE A 27 -14.46 -0.70 -13.85
CA PHE A 27 -15.11 -1.38 -12.74
C PHE A 27 -15.89 -0.45 -11.81
N GLY A 28 -16.02 0.82 -12.15
CA GLY A 28 -16.81 1.74 -11.33
C GLY A 28 -16.99 3.12 -11.93
N ASP A 29 -17.71 3.98 -11.20
CA ASP A 29 -17.96 5.36 -11.59
C ASP A 29 -16.73 6.23 -11.25
N THR A 30 -16.06 6.72 -12.27
CA THR A 30 -14.88 7.59 -12.14
C THR A 30 -15.16 9.02 -11.69
N LYS A 31 -16.42 9.35 -11.41
CA LYS A 31 -16.79 10.69 -10.91
C LYS A 31 -16.32 10.97 -9.48
N ALA A 32 -16.11 9.91 -8.68
CA ALA A 32 -15.52 10.09 -7.37
C ALA A 32 -14.08 10.60 -7.49
N PRO A 33 -13.72 11.68 -6.77
CA PRO A 33 -12.35 12.18 -6.79
C PRO A 33 -11.40 11.13 -6.19
N PRO A 34 -10.14 11.04 -6.68
CA PRO A 34 -9.15 10.17 -6.09
C PRO A 34 -8.96 10.46 -4.59
N ALA A 35 -8.82 9.42 -3.81
CA ALA A 35 -8.61 9.51 -2.36
C ALA A 35 -7.11 9.42 -2.02
N GLN A 36 -6.62 10.41 -1.27
CA GLN A 36 -5.30 10.30 -0.66
C GLN A 36 -5.40 9.39 0.56
N VAL A 37 -4.51 8.41 0.66
CA VAL A 37 -4.56 7.33 1.64
C VAL A 37 -3.22 7.09 2.31
N THR A 38 -3.26 6.49 3.51
CA THR A 38 -2.08 5.94 4.16
C THR A 38 -1.93 4.48 3.76
N ALA A 39 -0.81 4.17 3.11
CA ALA A 39 -0.45 2.81 2.71
C ALA A 39 0.49 2.18 3.73
N LEU A 40 0.18 0.94 4.14
CA LEU A 40 1.05 0.07 4.95
C LEU A 40 1.69 -0.97 4.03
N TRP A 41 3.01 -1.07 4.05
CA TRP A 41 3.79 -2.05 3.28
C TRP A 41 3.98 -3.31 4.11
N ASP A 42 3.48 -4.45 3.63
CA ASP A 42 3.44 -5.70 4.40
C ASP A 42 3.93 -6.88 3.56
N THR A 43 5.17 -7.30 3.81
CA THR A 43 5.76 -8.48 3.16
C THR A 43 5.17 -9.80 3.66
N GLY A 44 4.41 -9.78 4.75
CA GLY A 44 3.69 -10.94 5.29
C GLY A 44 2.30 -11.15 4.69
N ALA A 45 1.79 -10.17 3.95
CA ALA A 45 0.50 -10.28 3.28
C ALA A 45 0.66 -10.81 1.85
N TYR A 46 -0.10 -11.86 1.52
CA TYR A 46 -0.10 -12.44 0.17
C TYR A 46 -0.65 -11.46 -0.88
N SER A 47 -1.69 -10.73 -0.55
CA SER A 47 -2.38 -9.79 -1.44
C SER A 47 -2.72 -8.48 -0.72
N SER A 48 -2.90 -7.44 -1.50
CA SER A 48 -3.27 -6.12 -1.03
C SER A 48 -4.72 -6.08 -0.53
N ALA A 49 -4.98 -5.21 0.44
CA ALA A 49 -6.29 -5.03 1.05
C ALA A 49 -6.62 -3.54 1.22
N ILE A 50 -7.91 -3.22 1.22
CA ILE A 50 -8.42 -1.85 1.32
C ILE A 50 -9.39 -1.73 2.50
N SER A 51 -9.39 -0.58 3.18
CA SER A 51 -10.30 -0.31 4.29
C SER A 51 -11.71 0.04 3.79
N GLU A 52 -12.71 -0.28 4.61
CA GLU A 52 -14.11 0.10 4.36
C GLU A 52 -14.27 1.60 4.15
N LYS A 53 -13.56 2.41 4.91
CA LYS A 53 -13.54 3.88 4.78
C LYS A 53 -13.22 4.33 3.35
N VAL A 54 -12.25 3.71 2.69
CA VAL A 54 -11.87 4.07 1.31
C VAL A 54 -12.87 3.50 0.30
N VAL A 55 -13.37 2.28 0.54
CA VAL A 55 -14.44 1.68 -0.28
C VAL A 55 -15.66 2.59 -0.33
N ASP A 56 -16.10 3.08 0.83
CA ASP A 56 -17.26 3.98 0.94
C ASP A 56 -17.00 5.34 0.30
N ALA A 57 -15.84 5.94 0.58
CA ALA A 57 -15.46 7.25 0.05
C ALA A 57 -15.41 7.28 -1.49
N LEU A 58 -15.01 6.18 -2.11
CA LEU A 58 -14.92 6.05 -3.56
C LEU A 58 -16.16 5.40 -4.20
N GLY A 59 -17.12 4.93 -3.38
CA GLY A 59 -18.29 4.21 -3.87
C GLY A 59 -17.91 2.92 -4.63
N LEU A 60 -16.85 2.22 -4.20
CA LEU A 60 -16.39 1.01 -4.88
C LEU A 60 -17.45 -0.10 -4.80
N LYS A 61 -17.58 -0.82 -5.91
CA LYS A 61 -18.47 -1.98 -5.97
C LYS A 61 -17.66 -3.27 -6.07
N PRO A 62 -18.03 -4.32 -5.33
CA PRO A 62 -17.33 -5.59 -5.39
C PRO A 62 -17.48 -6.22 -6.77
N ILE A 63 -16.39 -6.81 -7.26
CA ILE A 63 -16.34 -7.54 -8.53
C ILE A 63 -16.30 -9.06 -8.32
N ALA A 64 -15.94 -9.49 -7.12
CA ALA A 64 -15.80 -10.88 -6.73
C ALA A 64 -15.86 -11.02 -5.20
N SER A 65 -15.83 -12.25 -4.72
CA SER A 65 -15.59 -12.58 -3.32
C SER A 65 -14.47 -13.61 -3.25
N VAL A 66 -13.59 -13.47 -2.26
CA VAL A 66 -12.51 -14.42 -1.99
C VAL A 66 -12.60 -14.91 -0.55
N ARG A 67 -12.16 -16.13 -0.32
CA ARG A 67 -11.97 -16.64 1.03
C ARG A 67 -10.62 -16.18 1.55
N ALA A 68 -10.63 -15.27 2.50
CA ALA A 68 -9.44 -14.69 3.13
C ALA A 68 -9.17 -15.33 4.49
N CYS A 69 -7.91 -15.42 4.86
CA CYS A 69 -7.47 -15.86 6.19
C CYS A 69 -6.88 -14.68 6.94
N GLY A 70 -7.48 -14.33 8.05
CA GLY A 70 -6.95 -13.34 8.99
C GLY A 70 -6.56 -13.98 10.31
N VAL A 71 -6.15 -13.18 11.28
CA VAL A 71 -5.77 -13.63 12.62
C VAL A 71 -6.89 -14.40 13.33
N SER A 72 -8.14 -14.05 13.04
CA SER A 72 -9.35 -14.69 13.61
C SER A 72 -9.88 -15.89 12.79
N GLY A 73 -9.17 -16.33 11.75
CA GLY A 73 -9.55 -17.47 10.91
C GLY A 73 -10.03 -17.06 9.52
N TRP A 74 -10.74 -17.98 8.85
CA TRP A 74 -11.22 -17.80 7.50
C TRP A 74 -12.54 -17.02 7.45
N TYR A 75 -12.65 -16.11 6.47
CA TYR A 75 -13.87 -15.35 6.20
C TYR A 75 -13.98 -15.04 4.70
N ASP A 76 -15.19 -14.81 4.23
CA ASP A 76 -15.42 -14.34 2.85
C ASP A 76 -15.29 -12.83 2.81
N SER A 77 -14.48 -12.35 1.87
CA SER A 77 -14.19 -10.93 1.70
C SER A 77 -14.52 -10.47 0.28
N PRO A 78 -15.25 -9.36 0.12
CA PRO A 78 -15.45 -8.76 -1.20
C PRO A 78 -14.12 -8.27 -1.77
N VAL A 79 -13.99 -8.38 -3.10
CA VAL A 79 -12.84 -7.91 -3.87
C VAL A 79 -13.26 -6.75 -4.74
N PHE A 80 -12.44 -5.71 -4.76
CA PHE A 80 -12.60 -4.51 -5.56
C PHE A 80 -11.45 -4.38 -6.55
N LYS A 81 -11.64 -3.64 -7.64
CA LYS A 81 -10.54 -3.22 -8.52
C LYS A 81 -10.34 -1.73 -8.42
N ILE A 82 -9.09 -1.35 -8.18
CA ILE A 82 -8.68 0.04 -8.00
C ILE A 82 -7.49 0.37 -8.89
N ASP A 83 -7.26 1.65 -9.10
CA ASP A 83 -5.97 2.17 -9.55
C ASP A 83 -5.24 2.73 -8.34
N LEU A 84 -4.01 2.28 -8.14
CA LEU A 84 -3.14 2.71 -7.05
C LEU A 84 -2.00 3.53 -7.63
N GLN A 85 -1.84 4.76 -7.17
CA GLN A 85 -0.70 5.59 -7.49
C GLN A 85 0.17 5.78 -6.25
N LEU A 86 1.39 5.28 -6.35
CA LEU A 86 2.44 5.46 -5.37
C LEU A 86 3.19 6.78 -5.64
N PRO A 87 3.97 7.28 -4.69
CA PRO A 87 4.87 8.41 -4.94
C PRO A 87 5.78 8.16 -6.16
N ASN A 88 6.31 9.25 -6.74
CA ASN A 88 7.12 9.23 -7.97
C ASN A 88 6.40 8.68 -9.22
N LYS A 89 5.08 8.85 -9.27
CA LYS A 89 4.25 8.47 -10.43
C LYS A 89 4.22 6.96 -10.72
N ILE A 90 4.66 6.11 -9.78
CA ILE A 90 4.45 4.67 -9.91
C ILE A 90 2.94 4.41 -9.86
N LYS A 91 2.39 3.90 -10.95
CA LYS A 91 0.96 3.61 -11.08
C LYS A 91 0.73 2.12 -11.34
N ILE A 92 -0.18 1.54 -10.56
CA ILE A 92 -0.65 0.16 -10.72
C ILE A 92 -2.13 0.25 -11.07
N THR A 93 -2.46 -0.17 -12.28
CA THR A 93 -3.82 -0.08 -12.81
C THR A 93 -4.56 -1.40 -12.64
N GLY A 94 -5.80 -1.32 -12.14
CA GLY A 94 -6.65 -2.49 -11.99
C GLY A 94 -6.18 -3.48 -10.93
N LEU A 95 -5.56 -2.99 -9.85
CA LEU A 95 -5.14 -3.82 -8.72
C LEU A 95 -6.36 -4.42 -8.03
N PRO A 96 -6.47 -5.76 -7.92
CA PRO A 96 -7.49 -6.39 -7.10
C PRO A 96 -7.13 -6.25 -5.62
N VAL A 97 -8.05 -5.78 -4.82
CA VAL A 97 -7.88 -5.62 -3.36
C VAL A 97 -9.07 -6.21 -2.62
N SER A 98 -8.81 -6.95 -1.56
CA SER A 98 -9.86 -7.46 -0.67
C SER A 98 -10.23 -6.44 0.40
N LEU A 99 -11.44 -6.54 0.97
CA LEU A 99 -11.80 -5.72 2.12
C LEU A 99 -11.00 -6.17 3.34
N GLY A 100 -10.26 -5.26 3.95
CA GLY A 100 -9.46 -5.50 5.15
C GLY A 100 -9.97 -4.71 6.35
N LYS A 101 -9.95 -5.33 7.52
CA LYS A 101 -10.18 -4.63 8.79
C LYS A 101 -8.87 -3.98 9.25
N MET A 102 -8.67 -2.73 8.85
CA MET A 102 -7.47 -1.96 9.17
C MET A 102 -7.82 -0.77 10.05
N VAL A 103 -7.02 -0.54 11.09
CA VAL A 103 -7.20 0.59 12.02
C VAL A 103 -6.16 1.69 11.73
N ALA A 104 -4.95 1.31 11.38
CA ALA A 104 -3.81 2.21 11.29
C ALA A 104 -3.34 2.52 9.86
N ALA A 105 -4.08 2.04 8.87
CA ALA A 105 -3.82 2.30 7.45
C ALA A 105 -5.13 2.26 6.65
N ASP A 106 -5.13 2.87 5.50
CA ASP A 106 -6.26 2.88 4.58
C ASP A 106 -6.13 1.80 3.50
N ILE A 107 -4.91 1.46 3.12
CA ILE A 107 -4.58 0.37 2.19
C ILE A 107 -3.37 -0.41 2.70
N LEU A 108 -3.40 -1.73 2.58
CA LEU A 108 -2.28 -2.62 2.81
C LEU A 108 -1.74 -3.05 1.46
N ILE A 109 -0.44 -2.87 1.25
CA ILE A 109 0.26 -3.26 0.03
C ILE A 109 1.00 -4.56 0.31
N GLY A 110 0.52 -5.64 -0.31
CA GLY A 110 1.02 -6.99 -0.13
C GLY A 110 2.04 -7.43 -1.18
N MET A 111 2.34 -8.72 -1.17
CA MET A 111 3.31 -9.33 -2.08
C MET A 111 2.87 -9.33 -3.54
N ASP A 112 1.60 -9.18 -3.83
CA ASP A 112 1.07 -8.98 -5.19
C ASP A 112 1.63 -7.72 -5.87
N VAL A 113 1.95 -6.69 -5.10
CA VAL A 113 2.61 -5.46 -5.56
C VAL A 113 4.13 -5.54 -5.36
N LEU A 114 4.56 -5.97 -4.18
CA LEU A 114 5.98 -5.99 -3.81
C LEU A 114 6.81 -6.91 -4.71
N SER A 115 6.25 -8.04 -5.15
CA SER A 115 6.95 -8.99 -6.03
C SER A 115 7.23 -8.47 -7.45
N MET A 116 6.61 -7.35 -7.85
CA MET A 116 6.87 -6.68 -9.12
C MET A 116 7.99 -5.64 -9.05
N SER A 117 8.64 -5.49 -7.89
CA SER A 117 9.58 -4.43 -7.60
C SER A 117 10.77 -4.93 -6.77
N ASP A 118 11.84 -4.16 -6.75
CA ASP A 118 12.87 -4.30 -5.75
C ASP A 118 12.47 -3.47 -4.55
N PHE A 119 12.43 -4.10 -3.38
CA PHE A 119 11.98 -3.50 -2.14
C PHE A 119 13.08 -3.66 -1.09
N ASN A 120 13.48 -2.56 -0.49
CA ASN A 120 14.54 -2.52 0.51
C ASN A 120 14.18 -1.52 1.63
N PHE A 121 14.59 -1.83 2.84
CA PHE A 121 14.63 -0.83 3.91
C PHE A 121 15.89 -0.97 4.74
N THR A 122 16.38 0.15 5.27
CA THR A 122 17.56 0.24 6.13
C THR A 122 17.23 0.99 7.42
N ASN A 123 17.95 0.72 8.51
CA ASN A 123 17.64 1.24 9.85
C ASN A 123 18.86 1.89 10.55
N LYS A 124 19.82 2.42 9.82
CA LYS A 124 20.99 3.10 10.44
C LYS A 124 20.62 4.51 10.87
N GLY A 125 20.18 4.66 12.13
CA GLY A 125 19.76 5.94 12.71
C GLY A 125 18.31 6.30 12.41
N GLU A 126 17.86 6.04 11.20
CA GLU A 126 16.47 6.18 10.76
C GLU A 126 16.08 5.03 9.84
N THR A 127 14.79 4.77 9.70
CA THR A 127 14.29 3.86 8.66
C THR A 127 14.21 4.62 7.34
N VAL A 128 14.79 4.02 6.30
CA VAL A 128 14.66 4.47 4.91
C VAL A 128 14.08 3.31 4.11
N LEU A 129 12.90 3.50 3.58
CA LEU A 129 12.23 2.59 2.65
C LEU A 129 12.58 2.98 1.22
N SER A 130 12.96 2.03 0.39
CA SER A 130 13.22 2.25 -1.03
C SER A 130 12.53 1.21 -1.88
N ILE A 131 11.92 1.63 -2.98
CA ILE A 131 11.27 0.77 -3.96
C ILE A 131 11.69 1.17 -5.38
N ARG A 132 11.93 0.18 -6.23
CA ARG A 132 12.23 0.34 -7.65
C ARG A 132 11.30 -0.55 -8.47
N THR A 133 10.65 0.01 -9.47
CA THR A 133 9.73 -0.71 -10.35
C THR A 133 10.01 -0.36 -11.83
N PRO A 134 10.12 -1.34 -12.75
CA PRO A 134 10.15 -2.78 -12.49
C PRO A 134 11.40 -3.22 -11.71
N SER A 135 11.40 -4.47 -11.24
CA SER A 135 12.59 -5.07 -10.61
C SER A 135 13.75 -5.17 -11.62
N GLU A 136 14.95 -4.84 -11.17
CA GLU A 136 16.21 -5.03 -11.91
C GLU A 136 17.16 -6.02 -11.21
N GLY A 137 16.64 -6.74 -10.23
CA GLY A 137 17.38 -7.74 -9.46
C GLY A 137 18.48 -7.12 -8.60
N ASP A 138 19.62 -7.78 -8.53
CA ASP A 138 20.76 -7.43 -7.65
C ASP A 138 21.47 -6.13 -8.00
N ALA A 139 21.05 -5.42 -9.04
CA ALA A 139 21.64 -4.13 -9.39
C ALA A 139 21.50 -3.14 -8.22
N PRO A 140 22.59 -2.57 -7.72
CA PRO A 140 22.53 -1.57 -6.67
C PRO A 140 21.63 -0.40 -7.12
N PHE A 141 20.73 0.04 -6.24
CA PHE A 141 20.01 1.26 -6.51
C PHE A 141 20.10 2.21 -5.32
N VAL A 142 20.39 3.46 -5.66
CA VAL A 142 20.23 4.59 -4.76
C VAL A 142 18.97 5.28 -5.21
N ALA A 143 17.93 5.22 -4.41
CA ALA A 143 16.71 5.92 -4.72
C ALA A 143 16.90 7.41 -4.47
N ASP A 144 16.40 8.25 -5.37
CA ASP A 144 16.33 9.69 -5.13
C ASP A 144 15.53 9.95 -3.86
N THR A 145 16.16 10.64 -2.93
CA THR A 145 15.56 10.95 -1.64
C THR A 145 14.47 11.99 -1.82
N GLN A 146 13.22 11.57 -1.70
CA GLN A 146 12.11 12.49 -1.48
C GLN A 146 11.74 12.53 0.00
N GLU A 147 11.31 13.70 0.45
CA GLU A 147 11.03 14.04 1.84
C GLU A 147 10.03 13.06 2.49
N ALA A 148 10.31 12.74 3.75
CA ALA A 148 9.54 11.81 4.56
C ALA A 148 8.04 12.14 4.57
N ALA A 149 7.23 11.17 4.29
CA ALA A 149 5.86 11.21 4.74
C ALA A 149 5.87 11.36 6.27
N ARG A 150 5.41 12.50 6.78
CA ARG A 150 5.21 12.72 8.22
C ARG A 150 4.09 11.78 8.68
N SER A 151 4.43 10.53 8.94
CA SER A 151 3.51 9.62 9.61
C SER A 151 3.45 10.04 11.07
N GLY A 152 2.30 10.51 11.51
CA GLY A 152 1.99 10.66 12.93
C GLY A 152 2.13 9.30 13.59
N GLY A 153 3.30 9.01 14.17
CA GLY A 153 3.57 7.76 14.85
C GLY A 153 2.84 7.72 16.18
N GLY A 154 1.69 7.06 16.22
CA GLY A 154 1.11 6.61 17.47
C GLY A 154 2.06 5.55 18.06
N GLN A 155 2.65 5.84 19.22
CA GLN A 155 3.30 4.83 20.03
C GLN A 155 2.23 3.90 20.59
N TYR A 156 2.27 2.63 20.20
CA TYR A 156 1.55 1.59 20.93
C TYR A 156 2.51 1.00 21.96
N PRO A 157 2.16 1.02 23.26
CA PRO A 157 2.94 0.31 24.27
C PRO A 157 2.79 -1.20 24.02
N PHE A 158 3.92 -1.90 24.13
CA PHE A 158 3.89 -3.36 24.17
C PHE A 158 3.18 -3.85 25.42
N VAL A 159 2.29 -4.80 25.28
CA VAL A 159 1.92 -5.77 26.29
C VAL A 159 2.56 -7.08 25.91
#